data_b29dc20a5ff3db74c22c8f2bc5358276
#
_entry.id   b29dc20a5ff3db74c22c8f2bc5358276
#
_cell.length_a   1.000
_cell.length_b   1.000
_cell.length_c   1.000
_cell.angle_alpha   90.00
_cell.angle_beta   90.00
_cell.angle_gamma   90.00
#
_symmetry.space_group_name_H-M   'P 1'
#
loop_
_entity.id
_entity.type
_entity.pdbx_description
1 polymer ?
#
loop_
_entity_poly.entity_id
_entity_poly.type
_entity_poly.pdbx_seq_one_letter_code
_entity_poly.pdbx_strand_id
1 'polypeptide(L)'
;MSQIDKLINKIENYRSSDQISFSELEKYLIYFGFFIKSHNDGTSHVIFKHELLSRPFPVSKHGNKVKAGYVKQAVELVEEIKDKKGEM
;
A
#
# COMPACT_ATOMS: atom_id res chain seq x y z
N MET A 1 -16.50 5.80 -13.87
CA MET A 1 -15.38 5.16 -13.18
C MET A 1 -15.16 5.79 -11.82
N SER A 2 -14.95 4.99 -10.81
CA SER A 2 -14.69 5.52 -9.48
C SER A 2 -13.24 6.02 -9.38
N GLN A 3 -13.01 6.90 -8.41
CA GLN A 3 -11.65 7.40 -8.18
C GLN A 3 -10.70 6.28 -7.77
N ILE A 4 -11.22 5.23 -7.12
CA ILE A 4 -10.38 4.13 -6.67
C ILE A 4 -9.83 3.33 -7.86
N ASP A 5 -10.61 3.18 -8.93
CA ASP A 5 -10.13 2.46 -10.12
C ASP A 5 -8.96 3.20 -10.76
N LYS A 6 -9.02 4.52 -10.80
CA LYS A 6 -7.91 5.32 -11.32
C LYS A 6 -6.69 5.20 -10.44
N LEU A 7 -6.89 5.18 -9.13
CA LEU A 7 -5.81 5.04 -8.17
C LEU A 7 -5.13 3.68 -8.29
N ILE A 8 -5.91 2.62 -8.38
CA ILE A 8 -5.37 1.26 -8.54
C ILE A 8 -4.53 1.19 -9.81
N ASN A 9 -5.05 1.72 -10.91
CA ASN A 9 -4.35 1.71 -12.18
C ASN A 9 -3.04 2.50 -12.10
N LYS A 10 -3.07 3.65 -11.44
CA LYS A 10 -1.87 4.48 -11.27
C LYS A 10 -0.78 3.74 -10.50
N ILE A 11 -1.17 3.05 -9.42
CA ILE A 11 -0.20 2.37 -8.56
C ILE A 11 0.31 1.09 -9.24
N GLU A 12 -0.58 0.32 -9.88
CA GLU A 12 -0.18 -0.93 -10.52
C GLU A 12 0.70 -0.71 -11.75
N ASN A 13 0.58 0.45 -12.37
CA ASN A 13 1.41 0.82 -13.51
C ASN A 13 2.49 1.84 -13.15
N TYR A 14 2.86 1.85 -11.88
CA TYR A 14 3.82 2.80 -11.35
C TYR A 14 5.18 2.68 -12.03
N ARG A 15 5.78 3.84 -12.33
CA ARG A 15 7.14 3.93 -12.85
C ARG A 15 7.97 4.74 -11.87
N SER A 16 9.28 4.53 -11.87
CA SER A 16 10.16 5.21 -10.93
C SER A 16 10.14 6.73 -11.06
N SER A 17 9.69 7.26 -12.20
CA SER A 17 9.54 8.69 -12.42
C SER A 17 8.24 9.24 -11.85
N ASP A 18 7.27 8.38 -11.55
CA ASP A 18 5.98 8.79 -11.00
C ASP A 18 6.12 9.04 -9.51
N GLN A 19 5.31 9.96 -9.01
CA GLN A 19 5.27 10.21 -7.58
C GLN A 19 3.94 9.73 -7.02
N ILE A 20 4.03 8.83 -6.06
CA ILE A 20 2.86 8.34 -5.34
C ILE A 20 2.90 8.96 -3.95
N SER A 21 1.83 9.61 -3.54
CA SER A 21 1.76 10.16 -2.20
C SER A 21 1.42 9.07 -1.19
N PHE A 22 1.75 9.34 0.07
CA PHE A 22 1.40 8.40 1.14
C PHE A 22 -0.11 8.20 1.22
N SER A 23 -0.88 9.27 1.07
CA SER A 23 -2.34 9.18 1.09
C SER A 23 -2.87 8.26 0.00
N GLU A 24 -2.28 8.34 -1.19
CA GLU A 24 -2.68 7.48 -2.30
C GLU A 24 -2.37 6.01 -2.00
N LEU A 25 -1.18 5.74 -1.49
CA LEU A 25 -0.80 4.38 -1.14
C LEU A 25 -1.68 3.83 -0.02
N GLU A 26 -1.97 4.65 0.98
CA GLU A 26 -2.84 4.27 2.08
C GLU A 26 -4.22 3.87 1.59
N LYS A 27 -4.83 4.69 0.73
CA LYS A 27 -6.15 4.38 0.17
C LYS A 27 -6.14 3.08 -0.60
N TYR A 28 -5.09 2.85 -1.39
CA TYR A 28 -4.93 1.63 -2.16
C TYR A 28 -4.88 0.40 -1.25
N LEU A 29 -4.06 0.47 -0.21
CA LEU A 29 -3.91 -0.65 0.73
C LEU A 29 -5.19 -0.92 1.50
N ILE A 30 -5.85 0.13 1.99
CA ILE A 30 -7.09 -0.02 2.75
C ILE A 30 -8.20 -0.61 1.87
N TYR A 31 -8.23 -0.22 0.61
CA TYR A 31 -9.21 -0.80 -0.32
C TYR A 31 -9.06 -2.31 -0.44
N PHE A 32 -7.85 -2.83 -0.35
CA PHE A 32 -7.61 -4.27 -0.44
C PHE A 32 -7.62 -4.98 0.91
N GLY A 33 -8.08 -4.31 1.96
CA GLY A 33 -8.31 -4.92 3.27
C GLY A 33 -7.20 -4.73 4.28
N PHE A 34 -6.18 -3.95 3.96
CA PHE A 34 -5.16 -3.61 4.93
C PHE A 34 -5.72 -2.68 6.01
N PHE A 35 -5.12 -2.73 7.18
CA PHE A 35 -5.45 -1.78 8.24
C PHE A 35 -4.16 -1.29 8.89
N ILE A 36 -4.24 -0.14 9.52
CA ILE A 36 -3.09 0.44 10.20
C ILE A 36 -3.00 -0.15 11.60
N LYS A 37 -1.88 -0.83 11.87
CA LYS A 37 -1.67 -1.46 13.17
C LYS A 37 -1.19 -0.45 14.20
N SER A 38 -0.26 0.42 13.82
CA SER A 38 0.26 1.42 14.75
C SER A 38 0.78 2.64 14.03
N HIS A 39 0.65 3.77 14.71
CA HIS A 39 1.30 5.02 14.38
C HIS A 39 2.26 5.31 15.51
N ASN A 40 3.53 5.49 15.21
CA ASN A 40 4.45 5.98 16.21
C ASN A 40 4.53 7.49 16.11
N ASP A 41 4.05 8.17 17.13
CA ASP A 41 4.22 9.61 17.21
C ASP A 41 5.70 9.91 17.27
N GLY A 42 6.15 10.85 16.45
CA GLY A 42 7.54 11.21 16.39
C GLY A 42 8.38 10.43 15.39
N THR A 43 7.81 9.43 14.74
CA THR A 43 8.47 8.74 13.64
C THR A 43 7.61 8.83 12.38
N SER A 44 8.27 8.64 11.23
CA SER A 44 7.59 8.69 9.94
C SER A 44 7.06 7.33 9.50
N HIS A 45 7.06 6.35 10.39
CA HIS A 45 6.68 4.99 10.05
C HIS A 45 5.22 4.72 10.39
N VAL A 46 4.52 4.09 9.44
CA VAL A 46 3.16 3.61 9.64
C VAL A 46 3.19 2.12 9.31
N ILE A 47 2.61 1.29 10.16
CA ILE A 47 2.64 -0.15 9.98
C ILE A 47 1.27 -0.63 9.55
N PHE A 48 1.21 -1.22 8.35
CA PHE A 48 0.00 -1.82 7.81
C PHE A 48 0.02 -3.33 8.07
N LYS A 49 -1.15 -3.89 8.29
CA LYS A 49 -1.32 -5.34 8.42
C LYS A 49 -2.51 -5.80 7.60
N HIS A 50 -2.52 -7.10 7.28
CA HIS A 50 -3.64 -7.74 6.60
C HIS A 50 -3.83 -9.13 7.21
N GLU A 51 -5.07 -9.54 7.38
CA GLU A 51 -5.38 -10.82 8.00
C GLU A 51 -4.86 -12.03 7.21
N LEU A 52 -4.68 -11.87 5.90
CA LEU A 52 -4.15 -12.93 5.05
C LEU A 52 -2.63 -12.95 4.99
N LEU A 53 -1.96 -11.97 5.61
CA LEU A 53 -0.51 -11.88 5.61
C LEU A 53 0.02 -12.08 7.03
N SER A 54 1.08 -12.88 7.14
CA SER A 54 1.69 -13.16 8.44
C SER A 54 2.63 -12.06 8.89
N ARG A 55 3.05 -11.18 7.97
CA ARG A 55 4.04 -10.14 8.25
C ARG A 55 3.43 -8.75 8.18
N PRO A 56 3.86 -7.83 9.06
CA PRO A 56 3.46 -6.44 8.90
C PRO A 56 4.18 -5.80 7.72
N PHE A 57 3.61 -4.72 7.22
CA PHE A 57 4.22 -3.95 6.13
C PHE A 57 4.49 -2.53 6.63
N PRO A 58 5.71 -2.25 7.11
CA PRO A 58 6.04 -0.90 7.55
C PRO A 58 6.33 -0.01 6.36
N VAL A 59 5.78 1.19 6.38
CA VAL A 59 5.99 2.19 5.32
C VAL A 59 6.53 3.45 5.97
N SER A 60 7.65 3.93 5.46
CA SER A 60 8.21 5.21 5.88
C SER A 60 7.75 6.28 4.92
N LYS A 61 7.21 7.38 5.48
CA LYS A 61 6.80 8.51 4.64
C LYS A 61 7.72 9.69 4.87
N HIS A 62 8.06 10.37 3.79
CA HIS A 62 8.86 11.58 3.85
C HIS A 62 7.93 12.74 3.45
N GLY A 63 7.38 13.44 4.46
CA GLY A 63 6.30 14.36 4.20
C GLY A 63 5.09 13.57 3.72
N ASN A 64 4.62 13.85 2.51
CA ASN A 64 3.50 13.12 1.91
C ASN A 64 3.94 12.21 0.77
N LYS A 65 5.25 11.90 0.68
CA LYS A 65 5.77 11.08 -0.41
C LYS A 65 6.26 9.73 0.12
N VAL A 66 6.20 8.71 -0.75
CA VAL A 66 6.75 7.39 -0.43
C VAL A 66 7.74 6.99 -1.51
N LYS A 67 8.74 6.22 -1.10
CA LYS A 67 9.76 5.74 -2.03
C LYS A 67 9.19 4.65 -2.93
N ALA A 68 9.75 4.56 -4.14
CA ALA A 68 9.33 3.58 -5.13
C ALA A 68 9.33 2.15 -4.62
N GLY A 69 10.30 1.81 -3.78
CA GLY A 69 10.39 0.46 -3.21
C GLY A 69 9.16 0.06 -2.40
N TYR A 70 8.58 1.01 -1.69
CA TYR A 70 7.36 0.73 -0.92
C TYR A 70 6.16 0.52 -1.82
N VAL A 71 6.07 1.28 -2.90
CA VAL A 71 4.98 1.12 -3.87
C VAL A 71 5.07 -0.27 -4.51
N LYS A 72 6.26 -0.68 -4.91
CA LYS A 72 6.47 -1.99 -5.50
C LYS A 72 6.09 -3.11 -4.53
N GLN A 73 6.52 -3.00 -3.28
CA GLN A 73 6.19 -3.99 -2.26
C GLN A 73 4.68 -4.06 -2.03
N ALA A 74 4.02 -2.91 -2.01
CA ALA A 74 2.57 -2.85 -1.82
C ALA A 74 1.85 -3.61 -2.92
N VAL A 75 2.25 -3.40 -4.17
CA VAL A 75 1.64 -4.09 -5.31
C VAL A 75 1.86 -5.60 -5.20
N GLU A 76 3.08 -6.01 -4.84
CA GLU A 76 3.39 -7.44 -4.68
C GLU A 76 2.54 -8.08 -3.58
N LEU A 77 2.38 -7.39 -2.45
CA LEU A 77 1.56 -7.88 -1.36
C LEU A 77 0.09 -7.99 -1.73
N VAL A 78 -0.41 -7.01 -2.47
CA VAL A 78 -1.80 -7.04 -2.94
C VAL A 78 -2.02 -8.21 -3.90
N GLU A 79 -1.07 -8.48 -4.78
CA GLU A 79 -1.15 -9.62 -5.67
C GLU A 79 -1.16 -10.95 -4.90
N GLU A 80 -0.34 -11.05 -3.86
CA GLU A 80 -0.34 -12.22 -2.99
C GLU A 80 -1.69 -12.43 -2.33
N ILE A 81 -2.32 -11.34 -1.88
CA ILE A 81 -3.65 -11.40 -1.29
C ILE A 81 -4.70 -11.85 -2.30
N LYS A 82 -4.63 -11.34 -3.52
CA LYS A 82 -5.55 -11.76 -4.59
C LYS A 82 -5.41 -13.23 -4.89
N ASP A 83 -4.18 -13.74 -4.92
CA ASP A 83 -3.92 -15.16 -5.15
C ASP A 83 -4.50 -16.01 -4.03
N LYS A 84 -4.32 -15.58 -2.78
CA LYS A 84 -4.86 -16.32 -1.64
C LYS A 84 -6.38 -16.36 -1.66
N LYS A 85 -7.02 -15.26 -2.05
CA LYS A 85 -8.47 -15.23 -2.18
C LYS A 85 -8.96 -16.10 -3.34
N GLY A 86 -8.20 -16.15 -4.41
CA GLY A 86 -8.54 -16.95 -5.57
C GLY A 86 -8.47 -18.43 -5.33
N GLU A 87 -7.77 -18.86 -4.29
CA GLU A 87 -7.63 -20.26 -3.96
C GLU A 87 -8.80 -20.80 -3.11
N MET A 88 -9.71 -19.93 -2.72
CA MET A 88 -10.84 -20.33 -1.88
C MET A 88 -12.07 -20.74 -2.67
#